data_d507f9f7e89084b82e57935f582d6e8c
#
_entry.id   d507f9f7e89084b82e57935f582d6e8c
#
_cell.length_a   1.000
_cell.length_b   1.000
_cell.length_c   1.000
_cell.angle_alpha   90.00
_cell.angle_beta   90.00
_cell.angle_gamma   90.00
#
_symmetry.space_group_name_H-M   'P 1'
#
loop_
_entity.id
_entity.type
_entity.pdbx_description
1 polymer ?
#
loop_
_entity_poly.entity_id
_entity_poly.type
_entity_poly.pdbx_seq_one_letter_code
_entity_poly.pdbx_strand_id
1 'polypeptide(L)'
;GVCLDENGTGWLAFGGGTPPASDTLHTCIPKIVRLGKDMLSFDSDFVPIDAPYFLEASELNYENGTFIYTYSTDWQSRENWNRTDVPAPGICSMGCLTSKTPLDPDSWQFRGGFFLNAGDSGMDWCNNHTHLIEYKGTRYIIHHTLHIQERTKTKGGFRCMCVDLLPYTDTEFPVTKATREGVTQTQPLDPYKAHSGAEMFTCADMWYEQISAGKMAVKSLAGGAWTYIKGVDFGKGTEKLLVTAKGMGVIELRLDDRNAEPLGVIELASDGFDKIPVVLPTKIAGIHNVYFAFSSKDICLERWQAE
;
A
#
# COMPACT_ATOMS: atom_id res chain seq x y z
N GLY A 1 6.83 14.62 -5.93
CA GLY A 1 5.66 14.99 -5.11
C GLY A 1 5.12 16.35 -5.49
N VAL A 2 3.83 16.51 -5.37
CA VAL A 2 3.12 17.78 -5.66
C VAL A 2 2.19 18.08 -4.49
N CYS A 3 2.13 19.35 -4.06
CA CYS A 3 1.11 19.81 -3.11
C CYS A 3 0.58 21.20 -3.49
N LEU A 4 -0.51 21.60 -2.85
CA LEU A 4 -1.00 22.97 -2.82
C LEU A 4 -0.78 23.57 -1.44
N ASP A 5 -0.35 24.84 -1.38
CA ASP A 5 -0.36 25.60 -0.12
C ASP A 5 -1.75 26.16 0.19
N GLU A 6 -1.90 26.88 1.32
CA GLU A 6 -3.17 27.49 1.75
C GLU A 6 -3.71 28.53 0.76
N ASN A 7 -2.90 29.06 -0.13
CA ASN A 7 -3.31 30.03 -1.15
C ASN A 7 -3.69 29.34 -2.48
N GLY A 8 -3.60 28.02 -2.54
CA GLY A 8 -3.80 27.23 -3.75
C GLY A 8 -2.64 27.31 -4.74
N THR A 9 -1.46 27.74 -4.30
CA THR A 9 -0.25 27.73 -5.12
C THR A 9 0.28 26.30 -5.24
N GLY A 10 0.56 25.86 -6.47
CA GLY A 10 1.13 24.54 -6.74
C GLY A 10 2.64 24.51 -6.51
N TRP A 11 3.11 23.43 -5.92
CA TRP A 11 4.51 23.16 -5.66
C TRP A 11 4.89 21.77 -6.14
N LEU A 12 6.07 21.64 -6.75
CA LEU A 12 6.60 20.37 -7.25
C LEU A 12 7.98 20.12 -6.65
N ALA A 13 8.15 19.00 -5.95
CA ALA A 13 9.44 18.47 -5.55
C ALA A 13 9.77 17.22 -6.37
N PHE A 14 11.00 17.12 -6.85
CA PHE A 14 11.44 16.01 -7.70
C PHE A 14 12.93 15.78 -7.56
N GLY A 15 13.35 14.58 -7.93
CA GLY A 15 14.72 14.13 -7.98
C GLY A 15 14.74 12.62 -8.13
N GLY A 16 15.90 12.08 -8.34
CA GLY A 16 16.12 10.65 -8.47
C GLY A 16 17.37 10.33 -9.28
N GLY A 17 17.77 9.09 -9.22
CA GLY A 17 18.90 8.57 -9.96
C GLY A 17 19.97 7.95 -9.05
N THR A 18 20.83 7.15 -9.66
CA THR A 18 21.99 6.58 -8.98
C THR A 18 23.14 7.56 -9.13
N PRO A 19 23.76 8.00 -8.04
CA PRO A 19 24.93 8.88 -8.15
C PRO A 19 26.11 8.14 -8.78
N PRO A 20 27.03 8.85 -9.39
CA PRO A 20 28.34 8.29 -9.69
C PRO A 20 28.98 7.81 -8.37
N ALA A 21 29.79 6.76 -8.44
CA ALA A 21 30.39 6.02 -7.31
C ALA A 21 31.32 6.82 -6.38
N SER A 22 31.21 8.13 -6.32
CA SER A 22 31.90 8.99 -5.38
C SER A 22 31.03 9.16 -4.15
N ASP A 23 31.44 8.53 -3.11
CA ASP A 23 30.95 8.69 -1.75
C ASP A 23 30.57 10.13 -1.41
N THR A 24 29.32 10.37 -1.19
CA THR A 24 28.88 11.60 -0.52
C THR A 24 27.56 11.38 0.20
N LEU A 25 27.40 12.06 1.31
CA LEU A 25 26.14 12.19 2.04
C LEU A 25 24.99 12.70 1.13
N HIS A 26 25.35 13.38 0.02
CA HIS A 26 24.44 14.06 -0.91
C HIS A 26 24.66 13.56 -2.35
N THR A 27 24.31 12.33 -2.58
CA THR A 27 24.56 11.60 -3.83
C THR A 27 23.73 12.12 -5.02
N CYS A 28 22.48 12.48 -4.75
CA CYS A 28 21.61 13.21 -5.68
C CYS A 28 20.94 14.33 -4.90
N ILE A 29 20.77 15.49 -5.50
CA ILE A 29 20.14 16.62 -4.84
C ILE A 29 18.74 16.79 -5.42
N PRO A 30 17.69 16.50 -4.65
CA PRO A 30 16.33 16.80 -5.07
C PRO A 30 16.12 18.32 -5.14
N LYS A 31 15.12 18.72 -5.89
CA LYS A 31 14.78 20.13 -6.12
C LYS A 31 13.31 20.38 -5.87
N ILE A 32 13.00 21.61 -5.49
CA ILE A 32 11.64 22.13 -5.43
C ILE A 32 11.47 23.33 -6.35
N VAL A 33 10.27 23.53 -6.86
CA VAL A 33 9.89 24.64 -7.72
C VAL A 33 8.44 25.03 -7.44
N ARG A 34 8.13 26.32 -7.52
CA ARG A 34 6.77 26.80 -7.56
C ARG A 34 6.19 26.67 -8.96
N LEU A 35 4.99 26.11 -9.08
CA LEU A 35 4.28 25.97 -10.34
C LEU A 35 3.54 27.26 -10.69
N GLY A 36 3.43 27.55 -11.98
CA GLY A 36 2.54 28.57 -12.48
C GLY A 36 1.06 28.24 -12.22
N LYS A 37 0.18 29.21 -12.34
CA LYS A 37 -1.27 29.04 -12.13
C LYS A 37 -1.92 27.99 -13.05
N ASP A 38 -1.29 27.72 -14.20
CA ASP A 38 -1.71 26.70 -15.15
C ASP A 38 -1.28 25.27 -14.74
N MET A 39 -0.49 25.13 -13.69
CA MET A 39 0.13 23.88 -13.22
C MET A 39 1.02 23.18 -14.28
N LEU A 40 1.37 23.86 -15.36
CA LEU A 40 2.16 23.36 -16.49
C LEU A 40 3.45 24.15 -16.70
N SER A 41 3.55 25.34 -16.14
CA SER A 41 4.73 26.21 -16.18
C SER A 41 5.38 26.33 -14.80
N PHE A 42 6.60 26.86 -14.77
CA PHE A 42 7.32 27.16 -13.54
C PHE A 42 7.30 28.66 -13.25
N ASP A 43 7.04 29.02 -12.00
CA ASP A 43 6.96 30.41 -11.52
C ASP A 43 8.05 30.74 -10.48
N SER A 44 9.10 29.94 -10.44
CA SER A 44 10.34 30.20 -9.68
C SER A 44 11.51 29.46 -10.31
N ASP A 45 12.71 29.76 -9.82
CA ASP A 45 13.89 28.92 -10.06
C ASP A 45 13.75 27.57 -9.34
N PHE A 46 14.54 26.59 -9.79
CA PHE A 46 14.68 25.29 -9.14
C PHE A 46 15.61 25.41 -7.93
N VAL A 47 15.09 25.20 -6.75
CA VAL A 47 15.86 25.31 -5.51
C VAL A 47 16.25 23.91 -5.02
N PRO A 48 17.54 23.65 -4.70
CA PRO A 48 17.96 22.37 -4.15
C PRO A 48 17.42 22.15 -2.72
N ILE A 49 17.12 20.90 -2.40
CA ILE A 49 16.79 20.45 -1.03
C ILE A 49 17.97 19.61 -0.55
N ASP A 50 18.57 20.00 0.56
CA ASP A 50 19.70 19.29 1.17
C ASP A 50 19.22 18.05 1.93
N ALA A 51 18.87 16.98 1.17
CA ALA A 51 18.30 15.72 1.66
C ALA A 51 19.40 14.66 1.82
N PRO A 52 19.80 14.31 3.06
CA PRO A 52 20.87 13.34 3.31
C PRO A 52 20.55 11.95 2.77
N TYR A 53 21.51 11.33 2.07
CA TYR A 53 21.36 10.00 1.48
C TYR A 53 20.16 9.86 0.53
N PHE A 54 19.77 10.93 -0.15
CA PHE A 54 18.65 10.91 -1.06
C PHE A 54 18.88 9.90 -2.22
N LEU A 55 17.87 9.04 -2.46
CA LEU A 55 17.84 8.13 -3.61
C LEU A 55 16.74 8.52 -4.59
N GLU A 56 15.48 8.47 -4.14
CA GLU A 56 14.30 8.64 -4.98
C GLU A 56 13.02 8.91 -4.17
N ALA A 57 11.86 8.78 -4.78
CA ALA A 57 10.55 8.85 -4.12
C ALA A 57 10.26 10.19 -3.45
N SER A 58 10.59 11.29 -4.13
CA SER A 58 10.22 12.63 -3.68
C SER A 58 8.71 12.75 -3.48
N GLU A 59 8.30 13.05 -2.25
CA GLU A 59 6.92 13.33 -1.88
C GLU A 59 6.85 14.69 -1.17
N LEU A 60 5.80 15.45 -1.41
CA LEU A 60 5.63 16.79 -0.84
C LEU A 60 4.22 16.98 -0.30
N ASN A 61 4.12 17.35 0.97
CA ASN A 61 2.88 17.69 1.65
C ASN A 61 2.96 19.11 2.19
N TYR A 62 1.83 19.72 2.44
CA TYR A 62 1.70 21.02 3.09
C TYR A 62 0.66 20.95 4.19
N GLU A 63 1.08 21.30 5.41
CA GLU A 63 0.21 21.29 6.59
C GLU A 63 0.53 22.47 7.49
N ASN A 64 -0.46 23.23 7.92
CA ASN A 64 -0.35 24.32 8.90
C ASN A 64 0.82 25.30 8.62
N GLY A 65 0.99 25.72 7.38
CA GLY A 65 2.06 26.66 7.01
C GLY A 65 3.43 26.01 6.85
N THR A 66 3.53 24.68 6.88
CA THR A 66 4.79 23.93 6.81
C THR A 66 4.78 22.97 5.61
N PHE A 67 5.81 23.05 4.78
CA PHE A 67 6.10 22.06 3.76
C PHE A 67 6.81 20.88 4.40
N ILE A 68 6.31 19.67 4.11
CA ILE A 68 6.86 18.40 4.57
C ILE A 68 7.35 17.65 3.33
N TYR A 69 8.65 17.51 3.22
CA TYR A 69 9.29 16.75 2.13
C TYR A 69 9.77 15.41 2.65
N THR A 70 9.29 14.32 2.04
CA THR A 70 9.74 12.97 2.36
C THR A 70 10.35 12.29 1.14
N TYR A 71 11.28 11.36 1.40
CA TYR A 71 12.05 10.72 0.34
C TYR A 71 12.62 9.38 0.79
N SER A 72 12.94 8.52 -0.16
CA SER A 72 13.65 7.26 0.08
C SER A 72 15.15 7.51 0.19
N THR A 73 15.76 7.02 1.27
CA THR A 73 17.22 7.04 1.44
C THR A 73 17.87 5.89 0.67
N ASP A 74 19.14 6.03 0.37
CA ASP A 74 19.90 5.08 -0.41
C ASP A 74 20.31 3.80 0.37
N TRP A 75 21.00 2.89 -0.33
CA TRP A 75 21.48 1.62 0.20
C TRP A 75 22.88 1.67 0.81
N GLN A 76 23.52 2.85 0.86
CA GLN A 76 24.87 3.00 1.40
C GLN A 76 24.90 2.81 2.92
N SER A 77 26.08 2.50 3.48
CA SER A 77 26.30 2.54 4.91
C SER A 77 26.16 3.97 5.46
N ARG A 78 25.89 4.11 6.74
CA ARG A 78 25.76 5.43 7.42
C ARG A 78 27.04 5.84 8.14
N GLU A 79 28.18 5.27 7.78
CA GLU A 79 29.48 5.54 8.42
C GLU A 79 29.92 7.00 8.31
N ASN A 80 29.51 7.69 7.24
CA ASN A 80 29.82 9.10 7.04
C ASN A 80 28.87 10.08 7.75
N TRP A 81 27.90 9.55 8.54
CA TRP A 81 27.01 10.41 9.31
C TRP A 81 27.75 11.13 10.41
N ASN A 82 27.75 12.48 10.37
CA ASN A 82 28.50 13.35 11.25
C ASN A 82 27.63 14.32 12.07
N ARG A 83 26.31 14.25 11.93
CA ARG A 83 25.39 15.08 12.70
C ARG A 83 25.13 14.46 14.08
N THR A 84 25.07 15.32 15.11
CA THR A 84 24.84 14.92 16.51
C THR A 84 23.44 15.31 17.01
N ASP A 85 22.74 16.17 16.26
CA ASP A 85 21.41 16.70 16.60
C ASP A 85 20.27 15.78 16.20
N VAL A 86 20.51 14.88 15.24
CA VAL A 86 19.54 13.92 14.73
C VAL A 86 20.25 12.63 14.35
N PRO A 87 19.68 11.45 14.62
CA PRO A 87 20.28 10.17 14.23
C PRO A 87 20.31 10.00 12.71
N ALA A 88 21.24 9.17 12.24
CA ALA A 88 21.28 8.78 10.83
C ALA A 88 19.97 8.12 10.42
N PRO A 89 19.45 8.41 9.21
CA PRO A 89 18.31 7.67 8.69
C PRO A 89 18.68 6.21 8.41
N GLY A 90 17.72 5.30 8.48
CA GLY A 90 17.95 3.91 8.13
C GLY A 90 18.39 3.73 6.66
N ILE A 91 18.90 2.55 6.34
CA ILE A 91 19.25 2.16 4.96
C ILE A 91 17.96 1.91 4.19
N CYS A 92 17.83 2.49 3.00
CA CYS A 92 16.62 2.41 2.17
C CYS A 92 15.32 2.59 2.97
N SER A 93 15.33 3.56 3.88
CA SER A 93 14.22 3.98 4.71
C SER A 93 13.63 5.30 4.20
N MET A 94 12.70 5.90 4.91
CA MET A 94 12.18 7.21 4.55
C MET A 94 12.77 8.29 5.44
N GLY A 95 13.37 9.32 4.83
CA GLY A 95 13.81 10.55 5.48
C GLY A 95 12.78 11.68 5.32
N CYS A 96 12.83 12.66 6.22
CA CYS A 96 11.93 13.80 6.23
C CYS A 96 12.67 15.13 6.44
N LEU A 97 12.27 16.15 5.70
CA LEU A 97 12.64 17.54 5.93
C LEU A 97 11.37 18.41 6.00
N THR A 98 11.49 19.52 6.72
CA THR A 98 10.42 20.53 6.80
C THR A 98 10.94 21.92 6.51
N SER A 99 10.11 22.77 5.90
CA SER A 99 10.40 24.18 5.64
C SER A 99 9.12 25.02 5.71
N LYS A 100 9.24 26.29 6.10
CA LYS A 100 8.17 27.29 5.96
C LYS A 100 8.39 28.23 4.76
N THR A 101 9.59 28.22 4.20
CA THR A 101 10.02 29.06 3.07
C THR A 101 10.76 28.22 2.04
N PRO A 102 10.06 27.36 1.28
CA PRO A 102 10.67 26.26 0.52
C PRO A 102 11.61 26.70 -0.61
N LEU A 103 11.56 27.98 -1.04
CA LEU A 103 12.49 28.55 -2.01
C LEU A 103 13.79 29.09 -1.37
N ASP A 104 13.91 29.05 -0.07
CA ASP A 104 15.16 29.30 0.64
C ASP A 104 15.83 27.95 0.95
N PRO A 105 16.95 27.60 0.32
CA PRO A 105 17.59 26.30 0.50
C PRO A 105 18.05 26.05 1.95
N ASP A 106 18.37 27.12 2.70
CA ASP A 106 18.83 27.03 4.09
C ASP A 106 17.68 26.86 5.09
N SER A 107 16.43 26.98 4.64
CA SER A 107 15.26 26.84 5.48
C SER A 107 14.86 25.38 5.76
N TRP A 108 15.37 24.45 4.97
CA TRP A 108 15.03 23.03 5.10
C TRP A 108 15.71 22.38 6.30
N GLN A 109 14.90 21.86 7.22
CA GLN A 109 15.36 21.20 8.44
C GLN A 109 15.16 19.71 8.35
N PHE A 110 16.23 18.94 8.35
CA PHE A 110 16.15 17.48 8.39
C PHE A 110 15.62 17.00 9.74
N ARG A 111 14.56 16.21 9.73
CA ARG A 111 13.85 15.69 10.91
C ARG A 111 14.22 14.25 11.27
N GLY A 112 15.08 13.62 10.49
CA GLY A 112 15.51 12.24 10.68
C GLY A 112 14.85 11.24 9.72
N GLY A 113 15.15 9.96 9.94
CA GLY A 113 14.40 8.86 9.35
C GLY A 113 13.14 8.61 10.16
N PHE A 114 12.00 8.42 9.49
CA PHE A 114 10.71 8.27 10.18
C PHE A 114 9.97 6.96 9.86
N PHE A 115 10.29 6.31 8.74
CA PHE A 115 9.67 5.04 8.39
C PHE A 115 10.76 4.06 7.90
N LEU A 116 10.94 2.97 8.64
CA LEU A 116 11.97 1.98 8.37
C LEU A 116 11.62 1.15 7.14
N ASN A 117 12.62 0.49 6.56
CA ASN A 117 12.39 -0.45 5.47
C ASN A 117 11.52 -1.63 5.96
N ALA A 118 10.69 -2.19 5.07
CA ALA A 118 9.90 -3.38 5.39
C ALA A 118 10.77 -4.56 5.83
N GLY A 119 12.02 -4.64 5.34
CA GLY A 119 13.03 -5.61 5.76
C GLY A 119 13.36 -5.55 7.26
N ASP A 120 13.33 -4.36 7.87
CA ASP A 120 13.50 -4.18 9.32
C ASP A 120 12.36 -4.78 10.16
N SER A 121 11.23 -5.09 9.52
CA SER A 121 10.06 -5.75 10.10
C SER A 121 9.98 -7.25 9.74
N GLY A 122 11.06 -7.82 9.20
CA GLY A 122 11.13 -9.23 8.82
C GLY A 122 10.33 -9.58 7.56
N MET A 123 10.12 -8.61 6.68
CA MET A 123 9.62 -8.79 5.32
C MET A 123 10.78 -8.72 4.32
N ASP A 124 10.51 -8.99 3.04
CA ASP A 124 11.53 -8.84 2.00
C ASP A 124 11.97 -7.38 1.84
N TRP A 125 13.27 -7.17 1.68
CA TRP A 125 13.86 -5.86 1.41
C TRP A 125 13.50 -5.39 -0.01
N CYS A 126 13.10 -4.13 -0.12
CA CYS A 126 12.87 -3.45 -1.40
C CYS A 126 13.09 -1.94 -1.25
N ASN A 127 13.14 -1.21 -2.36
CA ASN A 127 13.08 0.26 -2.31
C ASN A 127 11.81 0.67 -1.58
N ASN A 128 11.89 1.78 -0.85
CA ASN A 128 10.78 2.26 -0.03
C ASN A 128 10.16 3.51 -0.67
N HIS A 129 8.85 3.49 -0.86
CA HIS A 129 8.07 4.63 -1.35
C HIS A 129 6.87 4.80 -0.43
N THR A 130 6.57 6.04 -0.07
CA THR A 130 5.48 6.33 0.86
C THR A 130 4.67 7.54 0.41
N HIS A 131 3.46 7.65 0.94
CA HIS A 131 2.60 8.82 0.86
C HIS A 131 1.95 9.06 2.22
N LEU A 132 2.02 10.30 2.71
CA LEU A 132 1.40 10.72 3.96
C LEU A 132 0.00 11.23 3.69
N ILE A 133 -0.96 10.79 4.49
CA ILE A 133 -2.36 11.22 4.36
C ILE A 133 -3.04 11.34 5.71
N GLU A 134 -3.85 12.38 5.87
CA GLU A 134 -4.83 12.45 6.95
C GLU A 134 -6.21 12.05 6.43
N TYR A 135 -6.86 11.13 7.11
CA TYR A 135 -8.23 10.72 6.82
C TYR A 135 -9.06 10.60 8.10
N LYS A 136 -10.16 11.36 8.17
CA LYS A 136 -11.05 11.43 9.35
C LYS A 136 -10.33 11.74 10.65
N GLY A 137 -9.36 12.66 10.61
CA GLY A 137 -8.58 13.09 11.78
C GLY A 137 -7.51 12.08 12.23
N THR A 138 -7.26 11.04 11.47
CA THR A 138 -6.20 10.07 11.73
C THR A 138 -5.16 10.13 10.62
N ARG A 139 -3.88 10.10 11.01
CA ARG A 139 -2.76 10.16 10.07
C ARG A 139 -2.24 8.78 9.75
N TYR A 140 -2.07 8.54 8.47
CA TYR A 140 -1.64 7.27 7.91
C TYR A 140 -0.43 7.46 7.01
N ILE A 141 0.32 6.40 6.87
CA ILE A 141 1.34 6.24 5.84
C ILE A 141 0.88 5.14 4.88
N ILE A 142 0.74 5.52 3.61
CA ILE A 142 0.56 4.56 2.51
C ILE A 142 1.96 4.20 2.03
N HIS A 143 2.26 2.93 1.95
CA HIS A 143 3.56 2.45 1.52
C HIS A 143 3.40 1.15 0.73
N HIS A 144 4.50 0.54 0.32
CA HIS A 144 4.46 -0.78 -0.29
C HIS A 144 5.40 -1.76 0.40
N THR A 145 5.07 -3.03 0.26
CA THR A 145 5.92 -4.16 0.66
C THR A 145 5.94 -5.21 -0.44
N LEU A 146 6.70 -6.29 -0.25
CA LEU A 146 6.65 -7.48 -1.09
C LEU A 146 5.83 -8.61 -0.46
N HIS A 147 4.97 -8.27 0.52
CA HIS A 147 4.20 -9.24 1.29
C HIS A 147 3.34 -10.19 0.44
N ILE A 148 2.69 -9.70 -0.60
CA ILE A 148 1.91 -10.55 -1.52
C ILE A 148 2.83 -11.49 -2.30
N GLN A 149 4.01 -11.02 -2.73
CA GLN A 149 5.00 -11.89 -3.38
C GLN A 149 5.42 -13.05 -2.48
N GLU A 150 5.67 -12.80 -1.20
CA GLU A 150 5.97 -13.85 -0.22
C GLU A 150 4.82 -14.88 -0.14
N ARG A 151 3.57 -14.40 -0.11
CA ARG A 151 2.37 -15.24 0.01
C ARG A 151 2.05 -16.03 -1.26
N THR A 152 2.33 -15.48 -2.42
CA THR A 152 2.12 -16.15 -3.71
C THR A 152 3.31 -17.04 -4.09
N LYS A 153 4.40 -17.05 -3.31
CA LYS A 153 5.65 -17.78 -3.59
C LYS A 153 6.25 -17.43 -4.94
N THR A 154 6.06 -16.19 -5.37
CA THR A 154 6.58 -15.67 -6.64
C THR A 154 7.86 -14.87 -6.43
N LYS A 155 8.50 -14.45 -7.52
CA LYS A 155 9.67 -13.58 -7.54
C LYS A 155 9.45 -12.51 -8.61
N GLY A 156 10.19 -11.41 -8.53
CA GLY A 156 10.11 -10.35 -9.54
C GLY A 156 9.82 -8.97 -8.97
N GLY A 157 9.80 -8.83 -7.64
CA GLY A 157 9.64 -7.53 -6.98
C GLY A 157 8.21 -6.98 -7.04
N PHE A 158 7.21 -7.86 -6.99
CA PHE A 158 5.80 -7.46 -6.99
C PHE A 158 5.44 -6.73 -5.71
N ARG A 159 5.28 -5.43 -5.83
CA ARG A 159 4.90 -4.54 -4.74
C ARG A 159 3.40 -4.61 -4.49
N CYS A 160 3.01 -4.62 -3.23
CA CYS A 160 1.61 -4.48 -2.82
C CYS A 160 1.47 -3.24 -1.93
N MET A 161 0.37 -2.53 -2.08
CA MET A 161 0.05 -1.38 -1.25
C MET A 161 -0.27 -1.84 0.16
N CYS A 162 0.31 -1.13 1.13
CA CYS A 162 0.06 -1.29 2.56
C CYS A 162 -0.27 0.06 3.18
N VAL A 163 -0.92 0.04 4.34
CA VAL A 163 -1.26 1.24 5.10
C VAL A 163 -1.00 0.98 6.57
N ASP A 164 -0.25 1.87 7.21
CA ASP A 164 -0.01 1.84 8.65
C ASP A 164 -0.34 3.20 9.28
N LEU A 165 -0.47 3.22 10.60
CA LEU A 165 -0.63 4.47 11.35
C LEU A 165 0.72 5.20 11.43
N LEU A 166 0.71 6.50 11.23
CA LEU A 166 1.85 7.36 11.44
C LEU A 166 1.44 8.64 12.18
N PRO A 167 1.53 8.69 13.50
CA PRO A 167 1.11 9.83 14.31
C PRO A 167 2.14 10.97 14.29
N TYR A 168 2.44 11.51 13.09
CA TYR A 168 3.35 12.64 12.92
C TYR A 168 2.66 13.99 13.18
N THR A 169 3.45 15.01 13.41
CA THR A 169 3.04 16.42 13.41
C THR A 169 3.81 17.18 12.32
N ASP A 170 3.61 18.47 12.18
CA ASP A 170 4.38 19.32 11.26
C ASP A 170 5.87 19.44 11.63
N THR A 171 6.25 19.00 12.83
CA THR A 171 7.63 19.11 13.35
C THR A 171 8.21 17.80 13.90
N GLU A 172 7.38 16.83 14.25
CA GLU A 172 7.79 15.58 14.87
C GLU A 172 7.36 14.37 14.02
N PHE A 173 8.31 13.52 13.72
CA PHE A 173 8.13 12.33 12.89
C PHE A 173 8.66 11.11 13.66
N PRO A 174 7.81 10.42 14.43
CA PRO A 174 8.23 9.25 15.18
C PRO A 174 8.66 8.12 14.24
N VAL A 175 9.73 7.42 14.60
CA VAL A 175 10.20 6.26 13.82
C VAL A 175 9.16 5.15 13.88
N THR A 176 8.63 4.78 12.72
CA THR A 176 7.56 3.78 12.56
C THR A 176 8.03 2.64 11.66
N LYS A 177 7.36 1.51 11.76
CA LYS A 177 7.65 0.30 10.98
C LYS A 177 6.44 -0.12 10.15
N ALA A 178 6.71 -0.77 9.03
CA ALA A 178 5.69 -1.51 8.29
C ALA A 178 5.15 -2.67 9.14
N THR A 179 3.85 -2.88 9.15
CA THR A 179 3.21 -4.03 9.79
C THR A 179 2.57 -4.95 8.77
N ARG A 180 2.38 -6.23 9.13
CA ARG A 180 1.64 -7.18 8.30
C ARG A 180 0.13 -7.07 8.50
N GLU A 181 -0.28 -6.53 9.63
CA GLU A 181 -1.67 -6.35 10.05
C GLU A 181 -2.30 -5.10 9.46
N GLY A 182 -1.47 -4.09 9.15
CA GLY A 182 -1.95 -2.80 8.67
C GLY A 182 -2.85 -2.08 9.66
N VAL A 183 -3.76 -1.27 9.14
CA VAL A 183 -4.70 -0.49 9.95
C VAL A 183 -6.05 -1.18 10.09
N THR A 184 -6.79 -0.82 11.12
CA THR A 184 -8.20 -1.21 11.25
C THR A 184 -9.01 -0.52 10.16
N GLN A 185 -9.92 -1.26 9.53
CA GLN A 185 -10.84 -0.70 8.54
C GLN A 185 -11.66 0.44 9.13
N THR A 186 -11.82 1.51 8.38
CA THR A 186 -12.64 2.67 8.79
C THR A 186 -14.13 2.40 8.70
N GLN A 187 -14.51 1.41 7.90
CA GLN A 187 -15.87 0.89 7.77
C GLN A 187 -15.83 -0.55 7.24
N PRO A 188 -16.80 -1.40 7.60
CA PRO A 188 -16.93 -2.72 7.02
C PRO A 188 -17.19 -2.69 5.51
N LEU A 189 -16.84 -3.79 4.83
CA LEU A 189 -17.15 -4.01 3.44
C LEU A 189 -18.63 -4.34 3.27
N ASP A 190 -19.31 -3.68 2.32
CA ASP A 190 -20.70 -3.96 1.97
C ASP A 190 -20.78 -5.13 0.97
N PRO A 191 -21.19 -6.35 1.39
CA PRO A 191 -21.19 -7.52 0.51
C PRO A 191 -22.30 -7.49 -0.55
N TYR A 192 -23.27 -6.60 -0.44
CA TYR A 192 -24.38 -6.47 -1.40
C TYR A 192 -23.97 -5.71 -2.66
N LYS A 193 -22.75 -5.18 -2.69
CA LYS A 193 -22.07 -4.71 -3.90
C LYS A 193 -21.24 -5.83 -4.50
N ALA A 194 -21.07 -5.80 -5.81
CA ALA A 194 -20.24 -6.78 -6.49
C ALA A 194 -18.75 -6.47 -6.27
N HIS A 195 -18.02 -7.45 -5.72
CA HIS A 195 -16.60 -7.36 -5.42
C HIS A 195 -15.78 -8.24 -6.37
N SER A 196 -14.64 -7.73 -6.82
CA SER A 196 -13.67 -8.56 -7.53
C SER A 196 -13.11 -9.65 -6.62
N GLY A 197 -12.85 -10.83 -7.15
CA GLY A 197 -12.09 -11.87 -6.43
C GLY A 197 -10.67 -11.40 -6.03
N ALA A 198 -10.15 -10.35 -6.72
CA ALA A 198 -8.87 -9.75 -6.41
C ALA A 198 -8.92 -8.71 -5.27
N GLU A 199 -10.10 -8.32 -4.81
CA GLU A 199 -10.30 -7.47 -3.63
C GLU A 199 -10.19 -8.32 -2.36
N MET A 200 -8.99 -8.42 -1.82
CA MET A 200 -8.70 -9.22 -0.62
C MET A 200 -7.70 -8.53 0.28
N PHE A 201 -7.74 -8.84 1.57
CA PHE A 201 -6.75 -8.36 2.53
C PHE A 201 -5.42 -9.12 2.38
N THR A 202 -5.48 -10.44 2.24
CA THR A 202 -4.32 -11.29 1.98
C THR A 202 -4.74 -12.63 1.39
N CYS A 203 -3.78 -13.44 0.95
CA CYS A 203 -4.01 -14.74 0.36
C CYS A 203 -2.81 -15.68 0.61
N ALA A 204 -2.95 -16.96 0.23
CA ALA A 204 -1.82 -17.86 0.04
C ALA A 204 -2.03 -18.73 -1.20
N ASP A 205 -0.94 -18.97 -1.92
CA ASP A 205 -0.88 -19.80 -3.13
C ASP A 205 -1.88 -19.34 -4.23
N MET A 206 -2.06 -18.01 -4.35
CA MET A 206 -2.92 -17.37 -5.36
C MET A 206 -2.10 -16.56 -6.36
N TRP A 207 -2.66 -16.34 -7.54
CA TRP A 207 -2.15 -15.41 -8.55
C TRP A 207 -3.28 -14.58 -9.13
N TYR A 208 -2.94 -13.49 -9.79
CA TYR A 208 -3.89 -12.64 -10.49
C TYR A 208 -3.97 -13.04 -11.96
N GLU A 209 -5.17 -13.19 -12.49
CA GLU A 209 -5.42 -13.41 -13.91
C GLU A 209 -6.17 -12.21 -14.49
N GLN A 210 -5.58 -11.54 -15.46
CA GLN A 210 -6.27 -10.47 -16.18
C GLN A 210 -7.23 -11.08 -17.20
N ILE A 211 -8.53 -10.82 -17.01
CA ILE A 211 -9.60 -11.31 -17.90
C ILE A 211 -9.76 -10.38 -19.09
N SER A 212 -9.74 -9.07 -18.85
CA SER A 212 -9.82 -8.01 -19.85
C SER A 212 -9.27 -6.71 -19.26
N ALA A 213 -9.22 -5.63 -20.03
CA ALA A 213 -8.81 -4.31 -19.51
C ALA A 213 -9.65 -3.91 -18.27
N GLY A 214 -9.00 -3.69 -17.14
CA GLY A 214 -9.63 -3.32 -15.88
C GLY A 214 -10.40 -4.43 -15.14
N LYS A 215 -10.36 -5.67 -15.63
CA LYS A 215 -10.99 -6.81 -14.96
C LYS A 215 -9.95 -7.85 -14.56
N MET A 216 -9.90 -8.15 -13.28
CA MET A 216 -8.99 -9.13 -12.68
C MET A 216 -9.79 -10.25 -12.01
N ALA A 217 -9.26 -11.46 -12.07
CA ALA A 217 -9.66 -12.58 -11.22
C ALA A 217 -8.46 -13.01 -10.36
N VAL A 218 -8.72 -13.76 -9.32
CA VAL A 218 -7.67 -14.53 -8.65
C VAL A 218 -7.72 -15.97 -9.11
N LYS A 219 -6.55 -16.59 -9.23
CA LYS A 219 -6.37 -17.96 -9.64
C LYS A 219 -5.55 -18.74 -8.62
N SER A 220 -6.03 -19.91 -8.23
CA SER A 220 -5.30 -20.81 -7.34
C SER A 220 -4.09 -21.43 -8.04
N LEU A 221 -2.94 -21.45 -7.36
CA LEU A 221 -1.69 -22.07 -7.81
C LEU A 221 -1.55 -23.51 -7.33
N ALA A 222 -2.33 -23.89 -6.32
CA ALA A 222 -2.32 -25.23 -5.72
C ALA A 222 -3.67 -25.52 -5.04
N GLY A 223 -3.92 -26.77 -4.72
CA GLY A 223 -4.99 -27.14 -3.79
C GLY A 223 -4.66 -26.65 -2.37
N GLY A 224 -5.69 -26.17 -1.66
CA GLY A 224 -5.54 -25.53 -0.35
C GLY A 224 -5.15 -24.05 -0.41
N ALA A 225 -5.07 -23.45 -1.60
CA ALA A 225 -4.97 -21.99 -1.77
C ALA A 225 -6.20 -21.29 -1.17
N TRP A 226 -6.04 -20.03 -0.76
CA TRP A 226 -7.15 -19.28 -0.17
C TRP A 226 -6.98 -17.77 -0.34
N THR A 227 -8.12 -17.05 -0.31
CA THR A 227 -8.18 -15.59 -0.15
C THR A 227 -8.86 -15.23 1.17
N TYR A 228 -8.53 -14.07 1.73
CA TYR A 228 -9.07 -13.55 2.97
C TYR A 228 -9.55 -12.11 2.79
N ILE A 229 -10.78 -11.86 3.17
CA ILE A 229 -11.44 -10.56 3.13
C ILE A 229 -11.85 -10.21 4.55
N LYS A 230 -11.36 -9.09 5.04
CA LYS A 230 -11.55 -8.66 6.44
C LYS A 230 -12.79 -7.79 6.59
N GLY A 231 -13.58 -8.03 7.63
CA GLY A 231 -14.65 -7.14 8.10
C GLY A 231 -15.75 -6.88 7.07
N VAL A 232 -16.43 -7.94 6.63
CA VAL A 232 -17.59 -7.90 5.72
C VAL A 232 -18.88 -7.81 6.57
N ASP A 233 -19.68 -6.75 6.36
CA ASP A 233 -20.93 -6.54 7.11
C ASP A 233 -22.15 -7.03 6.33
N PHE A 234 -22.64 -8.20 6.71
CA PHE A 234 -23.87 -8.77 6.15
C PHE A 234 -25.14 -8.16 6.76
N GLY A 235 -25.04 -7.21 7.69
CA GLY A 235 -26.17 -6.50 8.29
C GLY A 235 -27.23 -7.44 8.87
N LYS A 236 -28.45 -7.37 8.35
CA LYS A 236 -29.56 -8.27 8.73
C LYS A 236 -29.42 -9.69 8.18
N GLY A 237 -28.49 -9.87 7.26
CA GLY A 237 -28.03 -11.16 6.76
C GLY A 237 -28.67 -11.65 5.47
N THR A 238 -27.95 -12.61 4.87
CA THR A 238 -28.36 -13.32 3.65
C THR A 238 -28.17 -14.81 3.77
N GLU A 239 -28.89 -15.56 2.95
CA GLU A 239 -28.71 -16.99 2.68
C GLU A 239 -28.26 -17.25 1.25
N LYS A 240 -27.96 -16.18 0.49
CA LYS A 240 -27.62 -16.29 -0.92
C LYS A 240 -26.40 -15.47 -1.29
N LEU A 241 -25.54 -16.07 -2.09
CA LEU A 241 -24.44 -15.38 -2.77
C LEU A 241 -24.52 -15.63 -4.28
N LEU A 242 -24.03 -14.70 -5.05
CA LEU A 242 -23.75 -14.88 -6.47
C LEU A 242 -22.23 -14.85 -6.66
N VAL A 243 -21.69 -15.93 -7.22
CA VAL A 243 -20.26 -16.08 -7.46
C VAL A 243 -20.03 -16.23 -8.95
N THR A 244 -19.04 -15.53 -9.50
CA THR A 244 -18.58 -15.72 -10.89
C THR A 244 -17.20 -16.37 -10.84
N ALA A 245 -17.12 -17.61 -11.31
CA ALA A 245 -15.90 -18.41 -11.21
C ALA A 245 -15.78 -19.39 -12.40
N LYS A 246 -14.56 -19.94 -12.60
CA LYS A 246 -14.28 -21.04 -13.54
C LYS A 246 -13.25 -22.00 -12.95
N GLY A 247 -13.19 -23.20 -13.52
CA GLY A 247 -12.20 -24.21 -13.16
C GLY A 247 -12.82 -25.57 -12.90
N MET A 248 -11.99 -26.50 -12.42
CA MET A 248 -12.38 -27.87 -12.08
C MET A 248 -12.12 -28.12 -10.60
N GLY A 249 -13.18 -28.28 -9.81
CA GLY A 249 -13.06 -28.50 -8.35
C GLY A 249 -14.05 -27.67 -7.54
N VAL A 250 -13.63 -27.20 -6.38
CA VAL A 250 -14.52 -26.57 -5.41
C VAL A 250 -13.91 -25.27 -4.88
N ILE A 251 -14.75 -24.23 -4.69
CA ILE A 251 -14.45 -23.10 -3.84
C ILE A 251 -15.33 -23.24 -2.57
N GLU A 252 -14.70 -23.22 -1.41
CA GLU A 252 -15.39 -23.26 -0.12
C GLU A 252 -15.45 -21.87 0.50
N LEU A 253 -16.64 -21.45 0.95
CA LEU A 253 -16.83 -20.24 1.74
C LEU A 253 -16.71 -20.60 3.22
N ARG A 254 -15.83 -19.90 3.94
CA ARG A 254 -15.64 -20.06 5.39
C ARG A 254 -15.68 -18.70 6.08
N LEU A 255 -16.11 -18.64 7.33
CA LEU A 255 -16.21 -17.42 8.11
C LEU A 255 -15.25 -17.45 9.30
N ASP A 256 -14.63 -16.29 9.57
CA ASP A 256 -13.84 -15.95 10.75
C ASP A 256 -12.57 -16.79 10.97
N ASP A 257 -12.61 -18.07 10.66
CA ASP A 257 -11.45 -18.96 10.70
C ASP A 257 -11.30 -19.72 9.39
N ARG A 258 -10.09 -19.69 8.82
CA ARG A 258 -9.73 -20.44 7.62
C ARG A 258 -10.01 -21.95 7.74
N ASN A 259 -9.91 -22.50 8.93
CA ASN A 259 -10.09 -23.91 9.20
C ASN A 259 -11.51 -24.25 9.71
N ALA A 260 -12.41 -23.27 9.79
CA ALA A 260 -13.81 -23.52 10.11
C ALA A 260 -14.47 -24.46 9.07
N GLU A 261 -15.53 -25.14 9.45
CA GLU A 261 -16.35 -25.92 8.50
C GLU A 261 -16.87 -25.00 7.37
N PRO A 262 -16.89 -25.45 6.14
CA PRO A 262 -17.42 -24.69 5.02
C PRO A 262 -18.90 -24.35 5.24
N LEU A 263 -19.23 -23.06 5.19
CA LEU A 263 -20.61 -22.59 5.22
C LEU A 263 -21.29 -22.72 3.86
N GLY A 264 -20.52 -22.62 2.78
CA GLY A 264 -20.99 -22.76 1.41
C GLY A 264 -19.94 -23.46 0.55
N VAL A 265 -20.43 -24.23 -0.42
CA VAL A 265 -19.59 -24.98 -1.35
C VAL A 265 -20.03 -24.65 -2.77
N ILE A 266 -19.09 -24.20 -3.58
CA ILE A 266 -19.28 -23.82 -4.99
C ILE A 266 -18.58 -24.86 -5.86
N GLU A 267 -19.34 -25.75 -6.48
CA GLU A 267 -18.83 -26.76 -7.40
C GLU A 267 -18.56 -26.15 -8.78
N LEU A 268 -17.41 -26.43 -9.35
CA LEU A 268 -16.94 -25.91 -10.63
C LEU A 268 -16.57 -27.05 -11.56
N ALA A 269 -17.09 -27.00 -12.79
CA ALA A 269 -16.80 -27.95 -13.84
C ALA A 269 -16.78 -27.28 -15.24
N SER A 270 -16.26 -26.05 -15.32
CA SER A 270 -16.29 -25.21 -16.52
C SER A 270 -14.97 -24.49 -16.76
N ASP A 271 -14.55 -24.45 -18.02
CA ASP A 271 -13.39 -23.66 -18.47
C ASP A 271 -13.75 -22.18 -18.70
N GLY A 272 -15.03 -21.85 -18.74
CA GLY A 272 -15.56 -20.48 -18.84
C GLY A 272 -16.03 -19.93 -17.48
N PHE A 273 -16.09 -18.60 -17.35
CA PHE A 273 -16.66 -17.97 -16.17
C PHE A 273 -18.18 -18.11 -16.14
N ASP A 274 -18.68 -18.87 -15.18
CA ASP A 274 -20.10 -19.06 -14.92
C ASP A 274 -20.55 -18.21 -13.72
N LYS A 275 -21.78 -17.68 -13.80
CA LYS A 275 -22.47 -17.06 -12.65
C LYS A 275 -23.22 -18.14 -11.87
N ILE A 276 -22.78 -18.40 -10.69
CA ILE A 276 -23.25 -19.50 -9.85
C ILE A 276 -23.99 -18.93 -8.64
N PRO A 277 -25.32 -19.13 -8.56
CA PRO A 277 -26.06 -18.82 -7.33
C PRO A 277 -25.72 -19.88 -6.28
N VAL A 278 -25.36 -19.39 -5.08
CA VAL A 278 -25.01 -20.23 -3.94
C VAL A 278 -26.04 -20.03 -2.87
N VAL A 279 -26.74 -21.09 -2.49
CA VAL A 279 -27.67 -21.09 -1.35
C VAL A 279 -26.93 -21.64 -0.13
N LEU A 280 -26.89 -20.85 0.92
CA LEU A 280 -26.21 -21.20 2.16
C LEU A 280 -27.16 -22.00 3.08
N PRO A 281 -26.67 -23.00 3.82
CA PRO A 281 -27.49 -23.80 4.72
C PRO A 281 -27.99 -22.99 5.94
N THR A 282 -27.31 -21.90 6.25
CA THR A 282 -27.65 -20.99 7.33
C THR A 282 -27.42 -19.54 6.93
N LYS A 283 -28.22 -18.65 7.52
CA LYS A 283 -28.11 -17.21 7.29
C LYS A 283 -26.81 -16.65 7.88
N ILE A 284 -26.06 -15.91 7.06
CA ILE A 284 -24.95 -15.09 7.55
C ILE A 284 -25.49 -13.71 7.94
N ALA A 285 -25.19 -13.21 9.13
CA ALA A 285 -25.61 -11.87 9.57
C ALA A 285 -24.55 -11.23 10.47
N GLY A 286 -24.45 -9.90 10.43
CA GLY A 286 -23.43 -9.15 11.17
C GLY A 286 -22.10 -9.06 10.42
N ILE A 287 -21.03 -8.74 11.15
CA ILE A 287 -19.70 -8.52 10.58
C ILE A 287 -18.86 -9.79 10.74
N HIS A 288 -18.34 -10.29 9.62
CA HIS A 288 -17.50 -11.48 9.55
C HIS A 288 -16.27 -11.25 8.70
N ASN A 289 -15.24 -12.04 8.94
CA ASN A 289 -14.13 -12.22 8.00
C ASN A 289 -14.48 -13.38 7.05
N VAL A 290 -14.24 -13.18 5.76
CA VAL A 290 -14.62 -14.13 4.71
C VAL A 290 -13.38 -14.78 4.13
N TYR A 291 -13.39 -16.10 4.02
CA TYR A 291 -12.39 -16.89 3.32
C TYR A 291 -13.02 -17.62 2.13
N PHE A 292 -12.35 -17.54 0.97
CA PHE A 292 -12.59 -18.48 -0.12
C PHE A 292 -11.40 -19.44 -0.20
N ALA A 293 -11.62 -20.73 0.01
CA ALA A 293 -10.61 -21.77 -0.06
C ALA A 293 -10.82 -22.60 -1.33
N PHE A 294 -9.73 -22.92 -2.02
CA PHE A 294 -9.73 -23.52 -3.35
C PHE A 294 -9.20 -24.96 -3.27
N SER A 295 -9.98 -25.93 -3.73
CA SER A 295 -9.63 -27.35 -3.61
C SER A 295 -8.55 -27.83 -4.57
N SER A 296 -8.35 -27.14 -5.70
CA SER A 296 -7.39 -27.53 -6.73
C SER A 296 -6.70 -26.31 -7.36
N LYS A 297 -5.68 -26.57 -8.14
CA LYS A 297 -4.99 -25.58 -8.98
C LYS A 297 -5.89 -25.11 -10.14
N ASP A 298 -5.62 -23.89 -10.62
CA ASP A 298 -6.24 -23.26 -11.80
C ASP A 298 -7.76 -22.95 -11.65
N ILE A 299 -8.29 -22.95 -10.43
CA ILE A 299 -9.60 -22.38 -10.15
C ILE A 299 -9.49 -20.86 -10.11
N CYS A 300 -10.37 -20.15 -10.83
CA CYS A 300 -10.43 -18.71 -10.90
C CYS A 300 -11.71 -18.16 -10.27
N LEU A 301 -11.59 -17.19 -9.38
CA LEU A 301 -12.70 -16.39 -8.84
C LEU A 301 -12.62 -14.98 -9.43
N GLU A 302 -13.61 -14.61 -10.27
CA GLU A 302 -13.70 -13.28 -10.84
C GLU A 302 -14.41 -12.30 -9.89
N ARG A 303 -15.57 -12.73 -9.35
CA ARG A 303 -16.47 -11.84 -8.62
C ARG A 303 -17.35 -12.60 -7.63
N TRP A 304 -17.76 -11.89 -6.59
CA TRP A 304 -18.76 -12.36 -5.64
C TRP A 304 -19.60 -11.20 -5.11
N GLN A 305 -20.83 -11.50 -4.66
CA GLN A 305 -21.71 -10.59 -3.93
C GLN A 305 -22.76 -11.37 -3.15
N ALA A 306 -23.31 -10.76 -2.09
CA ALA A 306 -24.50 -11.23 -1.36
C ALA A 306 -25.78 -10.77 -2.09
N GLU A 307 -26.85 -11.55 -1.97
CA GLU A 307 -28.16 -11.25 -2.52
C GLU A 307 -29.24 -11.15 -1.43
#